data_73f017a3cfe1008264ee06056ba3edf9
#
_entry.id   73f017a3cfe1008264ee06056ba3edf9
#
_cell.length_a   1.000
_cell.length_b   1.000
_cell.length_c   1.000
_cell.angle_alpha   90.00
_cell.angle_beta   90.00
_cell.angle_gamma   90.00
#
_symmetry.space_group_name_H-M   'P 1'
#
loop_
_entity.id
_entity.type
_entity.pdbx_description
1 polymer ?
#
loop_
_entity_poly.entity_id
_entity_poly.type
_entity_poly.pdbx_seq_one_letter_code
_entity_poly.pdbx_strand_id
1 'polypeptide(L)'
;MTPEAKARLVIDAKLVEAGWRVQDLRQINLGAAVGVAVREYPTDTGPADYVLFVNREPVGVIEAKPDSTILTFVEYQTERYAKSGLKWQVEAAPLPFLFESTGQVIRFTDNRDPAPRSREIFHFFRPETLAGGLAQPTSLRRRLAERMPALDARNLRECQIRAVGGLEASLALNQPRALVQMATGAGKTFTAITAVYRLLKFGGAKRVLFLVDTRNLGQQAHQEFMAYAPPDDGRTFTELYNVQRLASSTIDPHAQVCISTIQRMYSILSGEPLDDSAEDISLNEVRQTSSQEKVVAYNPAIPVETFDFIIIDECHRSIYNVWKQVLDYFDAFLIGLTATPDKRTFGFFNENVVAEYSYEQSVADGVNVGYDVYVIETEITRKGAEVKARAWVDR
;
A
#
# COMPACT_ATOMS: atom_id res chain seq x y z
N MET A 1 -36.77 -5.52 -4.01
CA MET A 1 -35.46 -5.30 -4.67
C MET A 1 -34.65 -6.54 -4.42
N THR A 2 -34.09 -7.15 -5.47
CA THR A 2 -33.21 -8.34 -5.34
C THR A 2 -31.88 -7.96 -4.66
N PRO A 3 -31.18 -8.92 -4.02
CA PRO A 3 -29.86 -8.64 -3.43
C PRO A 3 -28.84 -8.06 -4.43
N GLU A 4 -28.85 -8.54 -5.66
CA GLU A 4 -28.02 -8.04 -6.76
C GLU A 4 -28.37 -6.60 -7.15
N ALA A 5 -29.67 -6.26 -7.23
CA ALA A 5 -30.08 -4.88 -7.48
C ALA A 5 -29.67 -3.91 -6.37
N LYS A 6 -29.57 -4.38 -5.11
CA LYS A 6 -29.00 -3.59 -4.01
C LYS A 6 -27.51 -3.38 -4.20
N ALA A 7 -26.77 -4.42 -4.56
CA ALA A 7 -25.33 -4.34 -4.84
C ALA A 7 -25.05 -3.31 -5.96
N ARG A 8 -25.83 -3.33 -7.04
CA ARG A 8 -25.69 -2.37 -8.16
C ARG A 8 -25.89 -0.92 -7.72
N LEU A 9 -26.83 -0.62 -6.81
CA LEU A 9 -27.01 0.75 -6.29
C LEU A 9 -25.76 1.24 -5.53
N VAL A 10 -25.12 0.36 -4.74
CA VAL A 10 -23.89 0.70 -4.02
C VAL A 10 -22.72 0.85 -4.99
N ILE A 11 -22.62 -0.01 -6.00
CA ILE A 11 -21.60 0.08 -7.06
C ILE A 11 -21.75 1.40 -7.81
N ASP A 12 -22.98 1.80 -8.18
CA ASP A 12 -23.25 3.08 -8.85
C ASP A 12 -22.77 4.27 -8.02
N ALA A 13 -23.09 4.29 -6.72
CA ALA A 13 -22.67 5.36 -5.82
C ALA A 13 -21.13 5.44 -5.74
N LYS A 14 -20.46 4.31 -5.53
CA LYS A 14 -18.99 4.25 -5.47
C LYS A 14 -18.33 4.65 -6.80
N LEU A 15 -18.89 4.28 -7.93
CA LEU A 15 -18.40 4.72 -9.24
C LEU A 15 -18.48 6.24 -9.38
N VAL A 16 -19.61 6.84 -8.98
CA VAL A 16 -19.79 8.30 -9.00
C VAL A 16 -18.80 8.99 -8.07
N GLU A 17 -18.58 8.46 -6.85
CA GLU A 17 -17.58 8.97 -5.92
C GLU A 17 -16.14 8.91 -6.48
N ALA A 18 -15.84 7.87 -7.30
CA ALA A 18 -14.57 7.73 -8.00
C ALA A 18 -14.48 8.58 -9.30
N GLY A 19 -15.49 9.37 -9.62
CA GLY A 19 -15.48 10.27 -10.77
C GLY A 19 -16.01 9.68 -12.08
N TRP A 20 -16.60 8.48 -12.05
CA TRP A 20 -17.24 7.87 -13.23
C TRP A 20 -18.61 8.47 -13.50
N ARG A 21 -18.94 8.64 -14.77
CA ARG A 21 -20.30 8.96 -15.22
C ARG A 21 -21.05 7.67 -15.51
N VAL A 22 -21.93 7.26 -14.60
CA VAL A 22 -22.75 6.05 -14.78
C VAL A 22 -23.93 6.37 -15.70
N GLN A 23 -24.17 5.51 -16.70
CA GLN A 23 -25.21 5.68 -17.72
C GLN A 23 -25.93 4.37 -18.04
N ASP A 24 -27.18 4.49 -18.46
CA ASP A 24 -27.90 3.38 -19.06
C ASP A 24 -27.62 3.30 -20.57
N LEU A 25 -27.64 2.11 -21.12
CA LEU A 25 -27.38 1.86 -22.54
C LEU A 25 -28.23 2.74 -23.48
N ARG A 26 -29.46 3.00 -23.11
CA ARG A 26 -30.36 3.81 -23.93
C ARG A 26 -30.03 5.31 -24.00
N GLN A 27 -29.22 5.78 -23.07
CA GLN A 27 -28.80 7.17 -22.93
C GLN A 27 -27.28 7.32 -23.05
N ILE A 28 -26.64 6.38 -23.76
CA ILE A 28 -25.19 6.35 -23.88
C ILE A 28 -24.63 7.62 -24.52
N ASN A 29 -23.72 8.28 -23.83
CA ASN A 29 -22.93 9.39 -24.30
C ASN A 29 -21.49 9.24 -23.78
N LEU A 30 -20.63 8.59 -24.53
CA LEU A 30 -19.24 8.35 -24.18
C LEU A 30 -18.39 9.62 -24.13
N GLY A 31 -18.91 10.74 -24.65
CA GLY A 31 -18.25 12.05 -24.59
C GLY A 31 -18.63 12.87 -23.35
N ALA A 32 -19.47 12.35 -22.44
CA ALA A 32 -19.98 13.10 -21.28
C ALA A 32 -18.92 13.34 -20.20
N ALA A 33 -17.88 12.50 -20.12
CA ALA A 33 -16.76 12.58 -19.17
C ALA A 33 -15.55 11.78 -19.68
N VAL A 34 -14.41 11.91 -19.01
CA VAL A 34 -13.23 11.07 -19.26
C VAL A 34 -13.57 9.59 -19.04
N GLY A 35 -14.31 9.29 -17.97
CA GLY A 35 -14.75 7.95 -17.62
C GLY A 35 -16.26 7.81 -17.65
N VAL A 36 -16.75 6.84 -18.40
CA VAL A 36 -18.18 6.49 -18.51
C VAL A 36 -18.34 5.01 -18.18
N ALA A 37 -19.20 4.69 -17.22
CA ALA A 37 -19.60 3.32 -16.88
C ALA A 37 -21.00 3.07 -17.44
N VAL A 38 -21.15 2.13 -18.37
CA VAL A 38 -22.43 1.82 -19.02
C VAL A 38 -22.97 0.52 -18.48
N ARG A 39 -24.18 0.57 -17.92
CA ARG A 39 -24.90 -0.59 -17.38
C ARG A 39 -25.41 -1.50 -18.48
N GLU A 40 -25.44 -2.80 -18.19
CA GLU A 40 -26.03 -3.85 -19.03
C GLU A 40 -25.59 -3.77 -20.49
N TYR A 41 -24.28 -3.57 -20.69
CA TYR A 41 -23.72 -3.41 -22.03
C TYR A 41 -23.69 -4.76 -22.77
N PRO A 42 -24.22 -4.85 -24.00
CA PRO A 42 -24.30 -6.08 -24.76
C PRO A 42 -22.91 -6.58 -25.19
N THR A 43 -22.65 -7.85 -24.92
CA THR A 43 -21.49 -8.58 -25.40
C THR A 43 -21.93 -9.85 -26.16
N ASP A 44 -21.01 -10.51 -26.84
CA ASP A 44 -21.31 -11.75 -27.57
C ASP A 44 -21.78 -12.89 -26.66
N THR A 45 -21.46 -12.80 -25.36
CA THR A 45 -21.75 -13.85 -24.36
C THR A 45 -22.88 -13.47 -23.40
N GLY A 46 -23.56 -12.36 -23.67
CA GLY A 46 -24.64 -11.80 -22.86
C GLY A 46 -24.30 -10.38 -22.35
N PRO A 47 -25.22 -9.67 -21.69
CA PRO A 47 -24.93 -8.34 -21.18
C PRO A 47 -23.98 -8.41 -19.98
N ALA A 48 -22.91 -7.61 -20.03
CA ALA A 48 -22.06 -7.36 -18.87
C ALA A 48 -22.73 -6.36 -17.94
N ASP A 49 -22.62 -6.51 -16.62
CA ASP A 49 -23.26 -5.60 -15.67
C ASP A 49 -22.84 -4.16 -15.89
N TYR A 50 -21.53 -3.93 -16.09
CA TYR A 50 -21.01 -2.64 -16.55
C TYR A 50 -19.83 -2.84 -17.50
N VAL A 51 -19.76 -1.98 -18.53
CA VAL A 51 -18.54 -1.76 -19.31
C VAL A 51 -18.01 -0.37 -19.01
N LEU A 52 -16.73 -0.29 -18.72
CA LEU A 52 -16.01 0.94 -18.41
C LEU A 52 -15.35 1.50 -19.68
N PHE A 53 -15.64 2.75 -19.98
CA PHE A 53 -15.05 3.50 -21.08
C PHE A 53 -14.18 4.63 -20.54
N VAL A 54 -12.96 4.76 -21.06
CA VAL A 54 -12.07 5.87 -20.78
C VAL A 54 -11.70 6.52 -22.11
N ASN A 55 -11.91 7.85 -22.22
CA ASN A 55 -11.70 8.58 -23.45
C ASN A 55 -12.46 7.95 -24.65
N ARG A 56 -13.68 7.42 -24.40
CA ARG A 56 -14.57 6.73 -25.32
C ARG A 56 -14.15 5.32 -25.76
N GLU A 57 -12.99 4.82 -25.29
CA GLU A 57 -12.53 3.46 -25.56
C GLU A 57 -12.92 2.52 -24.43
N PRO A 58 -13.36 1.29 -24.71
CA PRO A 58 -13.69 0.31 -23.69
C PRO A 58 -12.39 -0.20 -23.05
N VAL A 59 -12.32 -0.14 -21.72
CA VAL A 59 -11.09 -0.47 -20.97
C VAL A 59 -11.30 -1.54 -19.91
N GLY A 60 -12.51 -1.82 -19.51
CA GLY A 60 -12.77 -2.81 -18.47
C GLY A 60 -14.23 -3.18 -18.29
N VAL A 61 -14.45 -4.17 -17.45
CA VAL A 61 -15.80 -4.63 -17.07
C VAL A 61 -15.92 -4.70 -15.55
N ILE A 62 -17.17 -4.54 -15.06
CA ILE A 62 -17.52 -4.83 -13.66
C ILE A 62 -18.61 -5.88 -13.67
N GLU A 63 -18.42 -6.94 -12.90
CA GLU A 63 -19.42 -7.96 -12.60
C GLU A 63 -19.98 -7.70 -11.20
N ALA A 64 -21.30 -7.51 -11.10
CA ALA A 64 -21.99 -7.24 -9.84
C ALA A 64 -22.54 -8.55 -9.26
N LYS A 65 -22.32 -8.79 -7.98
CA LYS A 65 -22.79 -9.98 -7.27
C LYS A 65 -23.52 -9.61 -5.97
N PRO A 66 -24.44 -10.44 -5.49
CA PRO A 66 -25.02 -10.27 -4.16
C PRO A 66 -23.97 -10.30 -3.06
N ASP A 67 -24.21 -9.59 -1.95
CA ASP A 67 -23.28 -9.53 -0.80
C ASP A 67 -22.93 -10.90 -0.19
N SER A 68 -23.78 -11.91 -0.37
CA SER A 68 -23.53 -13.28 0.08
C SER A 68 -22.55 -14.07 -0.80
N THR A 69 -22.08 -13.50 -1.91
CA THR A 69 -21.22 -14.18 -2.88
C THR A 69 -19.75 -14.10 -2.47
N ILE A 70 -19.05 -15.23 -2.48
CA ILE A 70 -17.59 -15.27 -2.33
C ILE A 70 -16.97 -14.98 -3.70
N LEU A 71 -16.39 -13.80 -3.87
CA LEU A 71 -15.92 -13.29 -5.17
C LEU A 71 -14.77 -14.10 -5.77
N THR A 72 -13.99 -14.83 -4.98
CA THR A 72 -12.91 -15.71 -5.48
C THR A 72 -13.36 -16.77 -6.50
N PHE A 73 -14.65 -17.06 -6.57
CA PHE A 73 -15.21 -18.01 -7.55
C PHE A 73 -15.79 -17.33 -8.80
N VAL A 74 -15.76 -16.01 -8.88
CA VAL A 74 -16.40 -15.22 -9.97
C VAL A 74 -15.41 -14.88 -11.08
N GLU A 75 -14.10 -15.01 -10.86
CA GLU A 75 -13.03 -14.65 -11.82
C GLU A 75 -13.28 -15.22 -13.23
N TYR A 76 -13.74 -16.46 -13.34
CA TYR A 76 -14.00 -17.10 -14.63
C TYR A 76 -15.10 -16.38 -15.45
N GLN A 77 -16.13 -15.88 -14.80
CA GLN A 77 -17.22 -15.17 -15.48
C GLN A 77 -16.76 -13.80 -15.99
N THR A 78 -16.01 -13.08 -15.17
CA THR A 78 -15.46 -11.77 -15.51
C THR A 78 -14.43 -11.85 -16.63
N GLU A 79 -13.57 -12.87 -16.63
CA GLU A 79 -12.65 -13.15 -17.75
C GLU A 79 -13.38 -13.43 -19.07
N ARG A 80 -14.51 -14.13 -19.02
CA ARG A 80 -15.31 -14.42 -20.20
C ARG A 80 -15.82 -13.14 -20.85
N TYR A 81 -16.33 -12.17 -20.05
CA TYR A 81 -16.77 -10.90 -20.59
C TYR A 81 -15.60 -10.05 -21.12
N ALA A 82 -14.46 -10.09 -20.46
CA ALA A 82 -13.28 -9.36 -20.93
C ALA A 82 -12.76 -9.83 -22.28
N LYS A 83 -12.93 -11.13 -22.57
CA LYS A 83 -12.54 -11.76 -23.85
C LYS A 83 -13.66 -11.74 -24.90
N SER A 84 -14.87 -11.31 -24.53
CA SER A 84 -16.03 -11.24 -25.44
C SER A 84 -15.92 -10.04 -26.37
N GLY A 85 -16.37 -10.21 -27.63
CA GLY A 85 -16.57 -9.07 -28.52
C GLY A 85 -17.64 -8.14 -27.96
N LEU A 86 -17.31 -6.86 -27.83
CA LEU A 86 -18.28 -5.83 -27.48
C LEU A 86 -19.05 -5.40 -28.73
N LYS A 87 -20.37 -5.23 -28.59
CA LYS A 87 -21.17 -4.65 -29.67
C LYS A 87 -20.60 -3.28 -30.03
N TRP A 88 -20.35 -3.03 -31.31
CA TRP A 88 -19.73 -1.82 -31.88
C TRP A 88 -18.23 -1.64 -31.65
N GLN A 89 -17.52 -2.62 -31.14
CA GLN A 89 -16.06 -2.61 -31.09
C GLN A 89 -15.49 -2.96 -32.50
N VAL A 90 -14.57 -2.16 -33.01
CA VAL A 90 -13.98 -2.35 -34.33
C VAL A 90 -12.93 -3.47 -34.34
N GLU A 91 -12.15 -3.58 -33.25
CA GLU A 91 -11.18 -4.64 -33.06
C GLU A 91 -11.43 -5.31 -31.69
N ALA A 92 -11.62 -6.62 -31.69
CA ALA A 92 -11.86 -7.39 -30.46
C ALA A 92 -10.53 -7.65 -29.74
N ALA A 93 -10.11 -6.70 -28.92
CA ALA A 93 -9.01 -6.89 -27.97
C ALA A 93 -9.58 -7.20 -26.57
N PRO A 94 -9.01 -8.14 -25.80
CA PRO A 94 -9.41 -8.38 -24.42
C PRO A 94 -9.31 -7.11 -23.58
N LEU A 95 -10.33 -6.86 -22.76
CA LEU A 95 -10.32 -5.69 -21.87
C LEU A 95 -9.27 -5.86 -20.77
N PRO A 96 -8.42 -4.85 -20.53
CA PRO A 96 -7.32 -4.96 -19.59
C PRO A 96 -7.77 -4.99 -18.12
N PHE A 97 -8.89 -4.33 -17.76
CA PHE A 97 -9.27 -4.12 -16.37
C PHE A 97 -10.55 -4.87 -16.01
N LEU A 98 -10.45 -5.76 -15.02
CA LEU A 98 -11.57 -6.54 -14.53
C LEU A 98 -11.88 -6.15 -13.09
N PHE A 99 -13.16 -5.94 -12.81
CA PHE A 99 -13.66 -5.70 -11.46
C PHE A 99 -14.78 -6.68 -11.15
N GLU A 100 -14.78 -7.19 -9.94
CA GLU A 100 -15.86 -7.97 -9.35
C GLU A 100 -16.29 -7.28 -8.06
N SER A 101 -17.60 -7.07 -7.88
CA SER A 101 -18.05 -6.36 -6.70
C SER A 101 -19.39 -6.85 -6.17
N THR A 102 -19.46 -6.98 -4.85
CA THR A 102 -20.74 -7.14 -4.13
C THR A 102 -21.32 -5.78 -3.69
N GLY A 103 -20.65 -4.68 -4.01
CA GLY A 103 -20.93 -3.36 -3.44
C GLY A 103 -20.14 -3.10 -2.16
N GLN A 104 -19.97 -4.10 -1.30
CA GLN A 104 -19.14 -4.00 -0.09
C GLN A 104 -17.68 -4.33 -0.39
N VAL A 105 -17.44 -5.48 -0.99
CA VAL A 105 -16.12 -5.94 -1.41
C VAL A 105 -15.93 -5.63 -2.90
N ILE A 106 -14.75 -5.14 -3.25
CA ILE A 106 -14.35 -4.89 -4.63
C ILE A 106 -13.04 -5.64 -4.87
N ARG A 107 -13.00 -6.42 -5.93
CA ARG A 107 -11.79 -7.08 -6.40
C ARG A 107 -11.40 -6.54 -7.78
N PHE A 108 -10.11 -6.47 -8.02
CA PHE A 108 -9.55 -5.93 -9.26
C PHE A 108 -8.45 -6.83 -9.82
N THR A 109 -8.47 -7.00 -11.14
CA THR A 109 -7.44 -7.71 -11.90
C THR A 109 -6.98 -6.82 -13.06
N ASP A 110 -5.66 -6.66 -13.22
CA ASP A 110 -5.04 -6.04 -14.41
C ASP A 110 -4.47 -7.15 -15.30
N ASN A 111 -5.13 -7.42 -16.43
CA ASN A 111 -4.72 -8.46 -17.38
C ASN A 111 -3.41 -8.15 -18.12
N ARG A 112 -2.86 -6.96 -17.96
CA ARG A 112 -1.55 -6.58 -18.52
C ARG A 112 -0.39 -7.05 -17.64
N ASP A 113 -0.68 -7.49 -16.42
CA ASP A 113 0.33 -8.03 -15.51
C ASP A 113 0.92 -9.34 -16.05
N PRO A 114 2.17 -9.69 -15.74
CA PRO A 114 2.79 -10.95 -16.19
C PRO A 114 2.05 -12.20 -15.68
N ALA A 115 1.55 -12.13 -14.46
CA ALA A 115 0.71 -13.14 -13.81
C ALA A 115 -0.48 -12.41 -13.18
N PRO A 116 -1.56 -12.17 -13.91
CA PRO A 116 -2.73 -11.46 -13.40
C PRO A 116 -3.28 -12.14 -12.16
N ARG A 117 -3.54 -11.37 -11.13
CA ARG A 117 -4.13 -11.83 -9.87
C ARG A 117 -5.22 -10.89 -9.43
N SER A 118 -6.37 -11.47 -9.10
CA SER A 118 -7.45 -10.73 -8.44
C SER A 118 -7.04 -10.34 -7.03
N ARG A 119 -7.20 -9.06 -6.70
CA ARG A 119 -6.91 -8.51 -5.38
C ARG A 119 -8.04 -7.65 -4.88
N GLU A 120 -8.24 -7.64 -3.59
CA GLU A 120 -9.21 -6.76 -2.95
C GLU A 120 -8.67 -5.33 -2.95
N ILE A 121 -9.54 -4.38 -3.30
CA ILE A 121 -9.27 -2.93 -3.26
C ILE A 121 -10.36 -2.24 -2.46
N PHE A 122 -10.02 -1.15 -1.79
CA PHE A 122 -10.94 -0.42 -0.93
C PHE A 122 -12.06 0.29 -1.72
N HIS A 123 -11.72 0.82 -2.90
CA HIS A 123 -12.65 1.57 -3.75
C HIS A 123 -12.30 1.41 -5.23
N PHE A 124 -13.21 1.78 -6.15
CA PHE A 124 -12.93 1.81 -7.58
C PHE A 124 -11.87 2.87 -7.89
N PHE A 125 -11.02 2.58 -8.87
CA PHE A 125 -10.05 3.55 -9.39
C PHE A 125 -10.73 4.66 -10.17
N ARG A 126 -10.12 5.83 -10.16
CA ARG A 126 -10.57 6.95 -11.00
C ARG A 126 -10.33 6.65 -12.49
N PRO A 127 -11.16 7.21 -13.38
CA PRO A 127 -10.95 7.11 -14.83
C PRO A 127 -9.57 7.58 -15.28
N GLU A 128 -9.08 8.68 -14.71
CA GLU A 128 -7.77 9.27 -15.04
C GLU A 128 -6.62 8.33 -14.68
N THR A 129 -6.77 7.55 -13.62
CA THR A 129 -5.77 6.56 -13.21
C THR A 129 -5.67 5.43 -14.22
N LEU A 130 -6.83 4.91 -14.67
CA LEU A 130 -6.85 3.89 -15.71
C LEU A 130 -6.33 4.45 -17.04
N ALA A 131 -6.71 5.67 -17.41
CA ALA A 131 -6.16 6.37 -18.59
C ALA A 131 -4.64 6.48 -18.52
N GLY A 132 -4.12 6.95 -17.40
CA GLY A 132 -2.67 7.07 -17.17
C GLY A 132 -1.95 5.72 -17.16
N GLY A 133 -2.63 4.67 -16.71
CA GLY A 133 -2.13 3.29 -16.78
C GLY A 133 -2.04 2.78 -18.23
N LEU A 134 -3.05 3.05 -19.03
CA LEU A 134 -3.09 2.66 -20.45
C LEU A 134 -2.09 3.45 -21.31
N ALA A 135 -1.80 4.69 -20.95
CA ALA A 135 -0.78 5.48 -21.62
C ALA A 135 0.65 4.92 -21.43
N GLN A 136 0.84 4.06 -20.43
CA GLN A 136 2.11 3.35 -20.22
C GLN A 136 2.15 2.08 -21.08
N PRO A 137 3.29 1.77 -21.73
CA PRO A 137 3.40 0.59 -22.60
C PRO A 137 3.24 -0.74 -21.85
N THR A 138 3.47 -0.73 -20.53
CA THR A 138 3.36 -1.94 -19.67
C THR A 138 2.84 -1.57 -18.28
N SER A 139 2.26 -2.53 -17.56
CA SER A 139 1.86 -2.35 -16.16
C SER A 139 3.08 -2.12 -15.25
N LEU A 140 2.85 -1.57 -14.05
CA LEU A 140 3.90 -1.42 -13.03
C LEU A 140 4.52 -2.79 -12.69
N ARG A 141 3.68 -3.82 -12.48
CA ARG A 141 4.12 -5.16 -12.12
C ARG A 141 4.98 -5.81 -13.21
N ARG A 142 4.63 -5.57 -14.47
CA ARG A 142 5.47 -6.04 -15.59
C ARG A 142 6.82 -5.34 -15.62
N ARG A 143 6.89 -4.04 -15.33
CA ARG A 143 8.17 -3.31 -15.26
C ARG A 143 9.05 -3.82 -14.11
N LEU A 144 8.45 -4.09 -12.95
CA LEU A 144 9.16 -4.68 -11.80
C LEU A 144 9.71 -6.07 -12.12
N ALA A 145 8.98 -6.88 -12.89
CA ALA A 145 9.41 -8.22 -13.29
C ALA A 145 10.50 -8.22 -14.38
N GLU A 146 10.44 -7.29 -15.34
CA GLU A 146 11.21 -7.39 -16.59
C GLU A 146 12.26 -6.29 -16.78
N ARG A 147 12.20 -5.17 -16.03
CA ARG A 147 13.01 -3.96 -16.33
C ARG A 147 13.95 -3.51 -15.24
N MET A 148 13.95 -4.16 -14.08
CA MET A 148 14.86 -3.79 -13.00
C MET A 148 16.30 -4.17 -13.39
N PRO A 149 17.24 -3.21 -13.46
CA PRO A 149 18.64 -3.51 -13.77
C PRO A 149 19.31 -4.18 -12.57
N ALA A 150 20.46 -4.82 -12.81
CA ALA A 150 21.28 -5.35 -11.74
C ALA A 150 21.58 -4.26 -10.68
N LEU A 151 21.60 -4.67 -9.41
CA LEU A 151 21.88 -3.75 -8.30
C LEU A 151 23.33 -3.30 -8.36
N ASP A 152 23.56 -1.98 -8.37
CA ASP A 152 24.88 -1.43 -8.14
C ASP A 152 25.20 -1.53 -6.65
N ALA A 153 26.11 -2.43 -6.31
CA ALA A 153 26.46 -2.76 -4.94
C ALA A 153 27.44 -1.78 -4.27
N ARG A 154 27.91 -0.75 -5.01
CA ARG A 154 28.86 0.23 -4.43
C ARG A 154 28.25 0.90 -3.21
N ASN A 155 29.02 0.99 -2.15
CA ASN A 155 28.64 1.58 -0.86
C ASN A 155 27.53 0.83 -0.09
N LEU A 156 27.13 -0.37 -0.53
CA LEU A 156 26.18 -1.22 0.18
C LEU A 156 26.91 -2.30 0.97
N ARG A 157 26.42 -2.56 2.18
CA ARG A 157 26.81 -3.74 2.97
C ARG A 157 26.12 -4.98 2.39
N GLU A 158 26.68 -6.16 2.61
CA GLU A 158 26.15 -7.43 2.14
C GLU A 158 24.69 -7.66 2.57
N CYS A 159 24.34 -7.34 3.82
CA CYS A 159 22.97 -7.42 4.31
C CYS A 159 22.00 -6.49 3.57
N GLN A 160 22.46 -5.31 3.13
CA GLN A 160 21.66 -4.34 2.36
C GLN A 160 21.49 -4.82 0.91
N ILE A 161 22.53 -5.39 0.31
CA ILE A 161 22.47 -5.99 -1.04
C ILE A 161 21.44 -7.11 -1.05
N ARG A 162 21.49 -8.02 -0.06
CA ARG A 162 20.51 -9.11 0.08
C ARG A 162 19.08 -8.58 0.29
N ALA A 163 18.91 -7.53 1.10
CA ALA A 163 17.61 -6.96 1.37
C ALA A 163 16.99 -6.31 0.13
N VAL A 164 17.73 -5.48 -0.61
CA VAL A 164 17.23 -4.86 -1.85
C VAL A 164 16.95 -5.92 -2.91
N GLY A 165 17.88 -6.86 -3.13
CA GLY A 165 17.71 -7.94 -4.10
C GLY A 165 16.53 -8.86 -3.79
N GLY A 166 16.37 -9.26 -2.52
CA GLY A 166 15.22 -10.07 -2.07
C GLY A 166 13.90 -9.33 -2.23
N LEU A 167 13.86 -8.03 -1.93
CA LEU A 167 12.68 -7.21 -2.14
C LEU A 167 12.30 -7.13 -3.64
N GLU A 168 13.24 -6.84 -4.51
CA GLU A 168 12.99 -6.76 -5.95
C GLU A 168 12.54 -8.11 -6.54
N ALA A 169 13.13 -9.22 -6.10
CA ALA A 169 12.70 -10.56 -6.48
C ALA A 169 11.25 -10.85 -6.04
N SER A 170 10.88 -10.46 -4.84
CA SER A 170 9.51 -10.59 -4.33
C SER A 170 8.51 -9.77 -5.14
N LEU A 171 8.86 -8.52 -5.45
CA LEU A 171 8.03 -7.64 -6.27
C LEU A 171 7.88 -8.16 -7.71
N ALA A 172 8.94 -8.72 -8.28
CA ALA A 172 8.92 -9.36 -9.60
C ALA A 172 7.95 -10.55 -9.66
N LEU A 173 7.78 -11.27 -8.54
CA LEU A 173 6.81 -12.35 -8.37
C LEU A 173 5.40 -11.86 -8.02
N ASN A 174 5.16 -10.54 -8.07
CA ASN A 174 3.88 -9.90 -7.73
C ASN A 174 3.41 -10.25 -6.30
N GLN A 175 4.33 -10.38 -5.34
CA GLN A 175 3.97 -10.55 -3.94
C GLN A 175 3.53 -9.18 -3.37
N PRO A 176 2.30 -9.07 -2.83
CA PRO A 176 1.75 -7.77 -2.44
C PRO A 176 2.37 -7.21 -1.16
N ARG A 177 2.99 -8.06 -0.35
CA ARG A 177 3.59 -7.72 0.94
C ARG A 177 4.95 -8.36 1.08
N ALA A 178 5.93 -7.62 1.60
CA ALA A 178 7.29 -8.08 1.84
C ALA A 178 7.80 -7.56 3.18
N LEU A 179 8.49 -8.42 3.94
CA LEU A 179 9.10 -8.09 5.22
C LEU A 179 10.61 -8.13 5.11
N VAL A 180 11.26 -7.04 5.49
CA VAL A 180 12.70 -6.92 5.62
C VAL A 180 13.03 -6.86 7.12
N GLN A 181 13.62 -7.92 7.65
CA GLN A 181 14.12 -7.95 9.00
C GLN A 181 15.60 -7.57 9.00
N MET A 182 15.96 -6.48 9.67
CA MET A 182 17.34 -6.04 9.83
C MET A 182 17.57 -5.49 11.23
N ALA A 183 18.66 -5.90 11.86
CA ALA A 183 19.08 -5.42 13.17
C ALA A 183 19.18 -3.87 13.21
N THR A 184 18.97 -3.29 14.37
CA THR A 184 19.20 -1.85 14.59
C THR A 184 20.66 -1.52 14.26
N GLY A 185 20.92 -0.37 13.63
CA GLY A 185 22.27 0.01 13.20
C GLY A 185 22.74 -0.63 11.88
N ALA A 186 22.03 -1.60 11.32
CA ALA A 186 22.37 -2.23 10.03
C ALA A 186 22.08 -1.33 8.81
N GLY A 187 21.45 -0.17 9.01
CA GLY A 187 21.12 0.77 7.95
C GLY A 187 19.80 0.49 7.24
N LYS A 188 18.75 0.12 7.99
CA LYS A 188 17.38 -0.11 7.47
C LYS A 188 16.89 1.03 6.59
N THR A 189 16.95 2.27 7.10
CA THR A 189 16.47 3.46 6.36
C THR A 189 17.24 3.66 5.07
N PHE A 190 18.57 3.52 5.10
CA PHE A 190 19.41 3.61 3.89
C PHE A 190 19.06 2.53 2.86
N THR A 191 18.81 1.29 3.31
CA THR A 191 18.35 0.19 2.45
C THR A 191 17.00 0.52 1.81
N ALA A 192 16.07 1.05 2.61
CA ALA A 192 14.75 1.45 2.11
C ALA A 192 14.84 2.59 1.08
N ILE A 193 15.67 3.62 1.34
CA ILE A 193 15.88 4.73 0.39
C ILE A 193 16.49 4.22 -0.91
N THR A 194 17.45 3.29 -0.83
CA THR A 194 18.02 2.64 -2.02
C THR A 194 16.93 1.92 -2.83
N ALA A 195 16.06 1.16 -2.17
CA ALA A 195 14.94 0.50 -2.83
C ALA A 195 13.98 1.51 -3.45
N VAL A 196 13.59 2.57 -2.71
CA VAL A 196 12.71 3.66 -3.22
C VAL A 196 13.29 4.31 -4.46
N TYR A 197 14.58 4.66 -4.43
CA TYR A 197 15.26 5.23 -5.59
C TYR A 197 15.14 4.33 -6.82
N ARG A 198 15.41 3.04 -6.66
CA ARG A 198 15.35 2.07 -7.75
C ARG A 198 13.92 1.86 -8.27
N LEU A 199 12.93 1.81 -7.36
CA LEU A 199 11.52 1.70 -7.74
C LEU A 199 11.03 2.91 -8.54
N LEU A 200 11.43 4.12 -8.16
CA LEU A 200 11.11 5.35 -8.91
C LEU A 200 11.83 5.40 -10.26
N LYS A 201 13.15 5.17 -10.27
CA LYS A 201 13.98 5.34 -11.47
C LYS A 201 13.76 4.24 -12.51
N PHE A 202 13.75 2.99 -12.10
CA PHE A 202 13.73 1.83 -12.99
C PHE A 202 12.37 1.12 -13.03
N GLY A 203 11.71 0.98 -11.87
CA GLY A 203 10.38 0.38 -11.77
C GLY A 203 9.28 1.26 -12.36
N GLY A 204 9.52 2.58 -12.46
CA GLY A 204 8.53 3.53 -12.94
C GLY A 204 7.38 3.73 -11.95
N ALA A 205 7.65 3.58 -10.66
CA ALA A 205 6.74 4.00 -9.59
C ALA A 205 6.50 5.51 -9.68
N LYS A 206 5.30 5.94 -9.38
CA LYS A 206 4.92 7.36 -9.39
C LYS A 206 5.06 7.98 -8.01
N ARG A 207 4.63 7.27 -6.98
CA ARG A 207 4.60 7.80 -5.61
C ARG A 207 4.77 6.71 -4.56
N VAL A 208 5.56 7.01 -3.55
CA VAL A 208 5.85 6.15 -2.40
C VAL A 208 5.43 6.85 -1.12
N LEU A 209 4.73 6.13 -0.23
CA LEU A 209 4.46 6.57 1.13
C LEU A 209 5.47 5.90 2.07
N PHE A 210 6.20 6.70 2.84
CA PHE A 210 7.13 6.24 3.87
C PHE A 210 6.51 6.52 5.24
N LEU A 211 6.02 5.48 5.89
CA LEU A 211 5.36 5.56 7.19
C LEU A 211 6.35 5.33 8.32
N VAL A 212 6.29 6.19 9.30
CA VAL A 212 7.11 6.16 10.52
C VAL A 212 6.24 6.17 11.78
N ASP A 213 6.81 5.74 12.89
CA ASP A 213 6.10 5.67 14.18
C ASP A 213 5.91 7.05 14.81
N THR A 214 6.91 7.95 14.74
CA THR A 214 6.85 9.27 15.36
C THR A 214 7.34 10.37 14.43
N ARG A 215 6.96 11.62 14.75
CA ARG A 215 7.39 12.83 14.02
C ARG A 215 8.91 12.96 13.93
N ASN A 216 9.62 12.65 15.02
CA ASN A 216 11.07 12.71 15.08
C ASN A 216 11.73 11.73 14.10
N LEU A 217 11.21 10.49 14.02
CA LEU A 217 11.66 9.51 13.03
C LEU A 217 11.38 9.99 11.60
N GLY A 218 10.24 10.67 11.38
CA GLY A 218 9.93 11.29 10.09
C GLY A 218 10.92 12.38 9.70
N GLN A 219 11.37 13.18 10.65
CA GLN A 219 12.40 14.20 10.41
C GLN A 219 13.76 13.56 10.11
N GLN A 220 14.14 12.52 10.85
CA GLN A 220 15.36 11.76 10.60
C GLN A 220 15.32 11.12 9.20
N ALA A 221 14.25 10.42 8.85
CA ALA A 221 14.09 9.82 7.53
C ALA A 221 14.22 10.88 6.42
N HIS A 222 13.60 12.05 6.59
CA HIS A 222 13.71 13.15 5.62
C HIS A 222 15.16 13.61 5.43
N GLN A 223 15.92 13.75 6.53
CA GLN A 223 17.35 14.09 6.46
C GLN A 223 18.17 13.02 5.73
N GLU A 224 17.86 11.74 5.95
CA GLU A 224 18.52 10.64 5.26
C GLU A 224 18.20 10.64 3.76
N PHE A 225 16.94 10.94 3.36
CA PHE A 225 16.60 11.16 1.95
C PHE A 225 17.38 12.33 1.33
N MET A 226 17.54 13.43 2.05
CA MET A 226 18.32 14.59 1.57
C MET A 226 19.82 14.26 1.39
N ALA A 227 20.37 13.43 2.26
CA ALA A 227 21.79 13.06 2.25
C ALA A 227 22.09 11.92 1.27
N TYR A 228 21.07 11.17 0.81
CA TYR A 228 21.30 10.02 -0.05
C TYR A 228 21.78 10.44 -1.45
N ALA A 229 22.93 9.92 -1.85
CA ALA A 229 23.47 10.05 -3.19
C ALA A 229 23.49 8.67 -3.87
N PRO A 230 22.72 8.46 -4.92
CA PRO A 230 22.70 7.18 -5.62
C PRO A 230 24.04 6.93 -6.36
N PRO A 231 24.50 5.67 -6.45
CA PRO A 231 25.82 5.36 -7.02
C PRO A 231 25.91 5.63 -8.52
N ASP A 232 24.80 5.74 -9.22
CA ASP A 232 24.70 5.91 -10.69
C ASP A 232 24.24 7.31 -11.12
N ASP A 233 24.18 8.26 -10.17
CA ASP A 233 23.87 9.67 -10.45
C ASP A 233 24.73 10.58 -9.56
N GLY A 234 25.17 11.70 -10.08
CA GLY A 234 25.98 12.66 -9.34
C GLY A 234 25.17 13.62 -8.45
N ARG A 235 23.82 13.50 -8.47
CA ARG A 235 22.89 14.34 -7.71
C ARG A 235 22.38 13.60 -6.49
N THR A 236 21.97 14.32 -5.47
CA THR A 236 21.31 13.76 -4.29
C THR A 236 19.87 13.36 -4.63
N PHE A 237 19.26 12.54 -3.77
CA PHE A 237 17.88 12.06 -3.97
C PHE A 237 16.89 13.23 -4.15
N THR A 238 17.00 14.28 -3.34
CA THR A 238 16.09 15.45 -3.36
C THR A 238 16.34 16.41 -4.53
N GLU A 239 17.45 16.29 -5.22
CA GLU A 239 17.67 16.97 -6.52
C GLU A 239 17.00 16.22 -7.68
N LEU A 240 16.71 14.93 -7.49
CA LEU A 240 16.07 14.07 -8.49
C LEU A 240 14.56 13.97 -8.29
N TYR A 241 14.10 13.91 -7.04
CA TYR A 241 12.72 13.62 -6.67
C TYR A 241 12.23 14.53 -5.53
N ASN A 242 10.98 14.98 -5.62
CA ASN A 242 10.36 15.76 -4.56
C ASN A 242 9.98 14.87 -3.38
N VAL A 243 10.53 15.18 -2.23
CA VAL A 243 10.25 14.52 -0.95
C VAL A 243 9.47 15.48 -0.06
N GLN A 244 8.25 15.10 0.29
CA GLN A 244 7.40 15.86 1.20
C GLN A 244 7.29 15.15 2.55
N ARG A 245 7.62 15.84 3.63
CA ARG A 245 7.22 15.42 4.97
C ARG A 245 5.85 16.05 5.27
N LEU A 246 4.86 15.21 5.52
CA LEU A 246 3.49 15.67 5.78
C LEU A 246 3.41 16.30 7.18
N ALA A 247 3.21 17.61 7.22
CA ALA A 247 2.92 18.39 8.42
C ALA A 247 1.46 18.90 8.46
N SER A 248 0.70 18.65 7.39
CA SER A 248 -0.71 19.04 7.23
C SER A 248 -1.46 17.93 6.50
N SER A 249 -2.76 18.13 6.26
CA SER A 249 -3.60 17.22 5.50
C SER A 249 -3.41 17.28 3.98
N THR A 250 -2.53 18.16 3.48
CA THR A 250 -2.36 18.36 2.04
C THR A 250 -1.16 17.59 1.51
N ILE A 251 -1.41 16.73 0.54
CA ILE A 251 -0.37 16.02 -0.22
C ILE A 251 -0.06 16.84 -1.48
N ASP A 252 1.21 17.21 -1.64
CA ASP A 252 1.68 17.87 -2.86
C ASP A 252 1.52 16.91 -4.07
N PRO A 253 0.79 17.31 -5.11
CA PRO A 253 0.60 16.48 -6.30
C PRO A 253 1.92 16.12 -7.01
N HIS A 254 2.99 16.88 -6.79
CA HIS A 254 4.31 16.66 -7.39
C HIS A 254 5.27 15.87 -6.49
N ALA A 255 4.91 15.55 -5.25
CA ALA A 255 5.74 14.73 -4.39
C ALA A 255 5.79 13.27 -4.88
N GLN A 256 6.99 12.76 -5.12
CA GLN A 256 7.23 11.35 -5.42
C GLN A 256 7.39 10.51 -4.13
N VAL A 257 7.84 11.11 -3.05
CA VAL A 257 7.92 10.48 -1.73
C VAL A 257 7.19 11.34 -0.72
N CYS A 258 6.25 10.72 0.00
CA CYS A 258 5.57 11.33 1.14
C CYS A 258 6.01 10.62 2.42
N ILE A 259 6.60 11.34 3.37
CA ILE A 259 6.95 10.84 4.69
C ILE A 259 5.87 11.28 5.67
N SER A 260 5.26 10.33 6.38
CA SER A 260 4.15 10.60 7.31
C SER A 260 4.22 9.68 8.52
N THR A 261 3.68 10.14 9.64
CA THR A 261 3.28 9.23 10.71
C THR A 261 2.00 8.51 10.30
N ILE A 262 1.76 7.32 10.85
CA ILE A 262 0.51 6.60 10.56
C ILE A 262 -0.69 7.32 11.16
N GLN A 263 -0.51 8.00 12.31
CA GLN A 263 -1.54 8.82 12.96
C GLN A 263 -2.00 9.95 12.04
N ARG A 264 -1.05 10.67 11.42
CA ARG A 264 -1.34 11.73 10.45
C ARG A 264 -2.11 11.18 9.26
N MET A 265 -1.67 10.07 8.68
CA MET A 265 -2.36 9.49 7.54
C MET A 265 -3.76 9.01 7.90
N TYR A 266 -3.96 8.39 9.08
CA TYR A 266 -5.28 8.03 9.57
C TYR A 266 -6.18 9.27 9.75
N SER A 267 -5.67 10.33 10.37
CA SER A 267 -6.37 11.61 10.51
C SER A 267 -6.85 12.17 9.17
N ILE A 268 -5.97 12.15 8.16
CA ILE A 268 -6.31 12.62 6.81
C ILE A 268 -7.44 11.79 6.18
N LEU A 269 -7.40 10.46 6.34
CA LEU A 269 -8.39 9.56 5.74
C LEU A 269 -9.70 9.51 6.52
N SER A 270 -9.67 9.58 7.84
CA SER A 270 -10.86 9.58 8.70
C SER A 270 -11.55 10.97 8.75
N GLY A 271 -10.82 12.03 8.38
CA GLY A 271 -11.26 13.42 8.51
C GLY A 271 -11.30 13.91 9.96
N GLU A 272 -10.67 13.18 10.90
CA GLU A 272 -10.58 13.59 12.30
C GLU A 272 -9.36 14.49 12.53
N PRO A 273 -9.49 15.57 13.32
CA PRO A 273 -8.35 16.41 13.65
C PRO A 273 -7.33 15.60 14.47
N LEU A 274 -6.06 15.78 14.16
CA LEU A 274 -4.94 15.22 14.90
C LEU A 274 -4.33 16.30 15.80
N ASP A 275 -4.20 16.00 17.08
CA ASP A 275 -3.35 16.78 17.97
C ASP A 275 -1.89 16.54 17.58
N ASP A 276 -1.15 17.60 17.31
CA ASP A 276 0.24 17.52 16.90
C ASP A 276 1.14 16.82 17.92
N SER A 277 0.79 16.86 19.21
CA SER A 277 1.51 16.13 20.27
C SER A 277 1.32 14.60 20.19
N ALA A 278 0.25 14.13 19.56
CA ALA A 278 0.00 12.70 19.41
C ALA A 278 1.02 12.03 18.47
N GLU A 279 1.63 12.77 17.55
CA GLU A 279 2.67 12.25 16.66
C GLU A 279 4.04 12.10 17.33
N ASP A 280 4.23 12.68 18.51
CA ASP A 280 5.48 12.58 19.27
C ASP A 280 5.50 11.32 20.17
N ILE A 281 4.34 10.67 20.34
CA ILE A 281 4.16 9.49 21.18
C ILE A 281 4.24 8.24 20.31
N SER A 282 5.10 7.29 20.70
CA SER A 282 5.18 6.00 20.02
C SER A 282 3.87 5.21 20.18
N LEU A 283 3.47 4.50 19.14
CA LEU A 283 2.26 3.66 19.13
C LEU A 283 2.24 2.60 20.24
N ASN A 284 3.41 2.17 20.72
CA ASN A 284 3.50 1.27 21.88
C ASN A 284 3.04 1.90 23.19
N GLU A 285 3.09 3.22 23.29
CA GLU A 285 2.74 3.98 24.50
C GLU A 285 1.30 4.47 24.48
N VAL A 286 0.67 4.47 23.29
CA VAL A 286 -0.74 4.85 23.13
C VAL A 286 -1.61 3.77 23.76
N ARG A 287 -2.10 4.02 24.96
CA ARG A 287 -3.19 3.21 25.54
C ARG A 287 -4.43 3.45 24.69
N GLN A 288 -4.93 2.38 24.07
CA GLN A 288 -6.21 2.46 23.36
C GLN A 288 -7.31 2.83 24.37
N THR A 289 -7.70 4.09 24.36
CA THR A 289 -8.94 4.52 24.97
C THR A 289 -10.05 4.10 24.02
N SER A 290 -11.05 3.39 24.53
CA SER A 290 -12.22 2.89 23.81
C SER A 290 -13.20 3.98 23.36
N SER A 291 -12.70 5.07 22.78
CA SER A 291 -13.53 5.99 21.98
C SER A 291 -13.90 5.27 20.69
N GLN A 292 -15.13 5.43 20.23
CA GLN A 292 -15.60 4.84 18.98
C GLN A 292 -14.66 5.28 17.85
N GLU A 293 -13.79 4.35 17.43
CA GLU A 293 -12.84 4.59 16.35
C GLU A 293 -13.63 4.78 15.07
N LYS A 294 -13.38 5.92 14.40
CA LYS A 294 -14.07 6.23 13.15
C LYS A 294 -13.50 5.36 12.03
N VAL A 295 -14.40 4.74 11.29
CA VAL A 295 -14.00 3.94 10.12
C VAL A 295 -13.50 4.87 9.03
N VAL A 296 -12.35 4.54 8.41
CA VAL A 296 -11.84 5.24 7.24
C VAL A 296 -12.85 5.12 6.11
N ALA A 297 -13.19 6.26 5.49
CA ALA A 297 -14.05 6.35 4.33
C ALA A 297 -13.26 6.76 3.08
N TYR A 298 -13.83 6.54 1.89
CA TYR A 298 -13.19 6.98 0.66
C TYR A 298 -13.04 8.51 0.63
N ASN A 299 -11.85 8.97 0.30
CA ASN A 299 -11.52 10.37 0.15
C ASN A 299 -11.13 10.67 -1.32
N PRO A 300 -11.99 11.37 -2.09
CA PRO A 300 -11.70 11.68 -3.49
C PRO A 300 -10.43 12.54 -3.70
N ALA A 301 -10.00 13.28 -2.68
CA ALA A 301 -8.76 14.07 -2.74
C ALA A 301 -7.51 13.20 -2.60
N ILE A 302 -7.64 12.02 -1.98
CA ILE A 302 -6.57 11.05 -1.79
C ILE A 302 -7.10 9.66 -2.19
N PRO A 303 -7.28 9.40 -3.49
CA PRO A 303 -7.85 8.15 -3.97
C PRO A 303 -6.94 6.95 -3.63
N VAL A 304 -7.54 5.76 -3.68
CA VAL A 304 -6.88 4.51 -3.25
C VAL A 304 -5.59 4.19 -4.02
N GLU A 305 -5.46 4.70 -5.22
CA GLU A 305 -4.31 4.57 -6.10
C GLU A 305 -3.26 5.68 -5.95
N THR A 306 -3.32 6.46 -4.87
CA THR A 306 -2.39 7.59 -4.65
C THR A 306 -0.94 7.13 -4.52
N PHE A 307 -0.70 5.97 -3.93
CA PHE A 307 0.64 5.41 -3.72
C PHE A 307 0.78 4.06 -4.39
N ASP A 308 1.92 3.82 -5.06
CA ASP A 308 2.27 2.51 -5.63
C ASP A 308 2.91 1.60 -4.58
N PHE A 309 3.63 2.19 -3.62
CA PHE A 309 4.33 1.50 -2.54
C PHE A 309 4.14 2.22 -1.21
N ILE A 310 4.00 1.43 -0.16
CA ILE A 310 4.02 1.90 1.22
C ILE A 310 5.14 1.20 1.95
N ILE A 311 6.14 1.96 2.39
CA ILE A 311 7.23 1.48 3.26
C ILE A 311 6.85 1.81 4.69
N ILE A 312 6.92 0.82 5.57
CA ILE A 312 6.49 0.93 6.95
C ILE A 312 7.70 0.67 7.85
N ASP A 313 8.28 1.74 8.38
CA ASP A 313 9.37 1.62 9.34
C ASP A 313 8.84 1.21 10.71
N GLU A 314 9.58 0.36 11.42
CA GLU A 314 9.18 -0.29 12.65
C GLU A 314 7.77 -0.90 12.56
N CYS A 315 7.51 -1.62 11.48
CA CYS A 315 6.16 -2.07 11.06
C CYS A 315 5.43 -2.90 12.12
N HIS A 316 6.15 -3.59 13.02
CA HIS A 316 5.56 -4.37 14.11
C HIS A 316 4.69 -3.52 15.07
N ARG A 317 4.75 -2.18 14.98
CA ARG A 317 3.97 -1.25 15.81
C ARG A 317 2.69 -0.76 15.12
N SER A 318 2.69 -0.64 13.80
CA SER A 318 1.67 0.11 13.05
C SER A 318 0.73 -0.75 12.19
N ILE A 319 0.94 -2.07 12.11
CA ILE A 319 0.16 -2.96 11.23
C ILE A 319 -1.12 -3.52 11.89
N TYR A 320 -1.48 -3.05 13.08
CA TYR A 320 -2.61 -3.58 13.85
C TYR A 320 -3.67 -2.52 14.11
N ASN A 321 -4.82 -2.97 14.58
CA ASN A 321 -5.92 -2.14 15.05
C ASN A 321 -6.39 -1.12 13.99
N VAL A 322 -6.72 0.07 14.42
CA VAL A 322 -7.18 1.17 13.54
C VAL A 322 -6.18 1.54 12.47
N TRP A 323 -4.89 1.41 12.75
CA TRP A 323 -3.83 1.76 11.82
C TRP A 323 -3.81 0.88 10.58
N LYS A 324 -4.24 -0.38 10.72
CA LYS A 324 -4.40 -1.29 9.58
C LYS A 324 -5.32 -0.73 8.51
N GLN A 325 -6.35 0.06 8.89
CA GLN A 325 -7.26 0.68 7.93
C GLN A 325 -6.53 1.60 6.93
N VAL A 326 -5.45 2.28 7.35
CA VAL A 326 -4.61 3.10 6.47
C VAL A 326 -3.93 2.24 5.41
N LEU A 327 -3.43 1.07 5.81
CA LEU A 327 -2.72 0.16 4.93
C LEU A 327 -3.68 -0.57 3.97
N ASP A 328 -4.88 -0.89 4.42
CA ASP A 328 -5.92 -1.55 3.60
C ASP A 328 -6.63 -0.54 2.66
N TYR A 329 -6.49 0.76 2.91
CA TYR A 329 -7.11 1.80 2.08
C TYR A 329 -6.44 1.91 0.71
N PHE A 330 -5.13 1.82 0.63
CA PHE A 330 -4.39 2.03 -0.61
C PHE A 330 -4.16 0.73 -1.38
N ASP A 331 -4.32 0.76 -2.70
CA ASP A 331 -3.89 -0.33 -3.60
C ASP A 331 -2.38 -0.20 -3.87
N ALA A 332 -1.58 -0.55 -2.88
CA ALA A 332 -0.14 -0.42 -2.90
C ALA A 332 0.59 -1.70 -2.47
N PHE A 333 1.82 -1.88 -2.92
CA PHE A 333 2.70 -2.88 -2.32
C PHE A 333 3.12 -2.44 -0.92
N LEU A 334 3.04 -3.34 0.07
CA LEU A 334 3.41 -3.06 1.45
C LEU A 334 4.79 -3.66 1.76
N ILE A 335 5.73 -2.82 2.19
CA ILE A 335 7.10 -3.20 2.53
C ILE A 335 7.34 -2.86 3.99
N GLY A 336 7.42 -3.87 4.85
CA GLY A 336 7.69 -3.70 6.27
C GLY A 336 9.19 -3.76 6.58
N LEU A 337 9.65 -2.84 7.40
CA LEU A 337 11.00 -2.82 7.95
C LEU A 337 10.90 -3.00 9.46
N THR A 338 11.67 -3.91 10.04
CA THR A 338 11.74 -4.08 11.49
C THR A 338 13.02 -4.80 11.93
N ALA A 339 13.47 -4.55 13.14
CA ALA A 339 14.53 -5.34 13.79
C ALA A 339 13.95 -6.53 14.58
N THR A 340 12.72 -6.42 15.06
CA THR A 340 12.11 -7.32 16.04
C THR A 340 10.69 -7.74 15.62
N PRO A 341 10.54 -8.54 14.54
CA PRO A 341 9.24 -9.03 14.15
C PRO A 341 8.68 -10.02 15.18
N ASP A 342 7.37 -10.00 15.39
CA ASP A 342 6.63 -11.01 16.14
C ASP A 342 5.84 -11.95 15.20
N LYS A 343 5.20 -12.97 15.76
CA LYS A 343 4.39 -13.92 14.94
C LYS A 343 3.28 -13.22 14.15
N ARG A 344 2.69 -12.15 14.67
CA ARG A 344 1.64 -11.40 13.99
C ARG A 344 2.21 -10.59 12.84
N THR A 345 3.44 -10.06 13.01
CA THR A 345 4.16 -9.36 11.92
C THR A 345 4.39 -10.30 10.75
N PHE A 346 4.90 -11.52 10.99
CA PHE A 346 5.05 -12.52 9.93
C PHE A 346 3.73 -12.84 9.24
N GLY A 347 2.67 -13.09 10.00
CA GLY A 347 1.34 -13.36 9.43
C GLY A 347 0.79 -12.21 8.59
N PHE A 348 0.97 -10.94 9.03
CA PHE A 348 0.53 -9.77 8.24
C PHE A 348 1.25 -9.68 6.89
N PHE A 349 2.52 -10.00 6.83
CA PHE A 349 3.32 -10.00 5.61
C PHE A 349 3.28 -11.35 4.85
N ASN A 350 2.29 -12.22 5.12
CA ASN A 350 2.09 -13.52 4.47
C ASN A 350 3.34 -14.42 4.55
N GLU A 351 4.11 -14.30 5.64
CA GLU A 351 5.40 -14.99 5.85
C GLU A 351 6.46 -14.70 4.75
N ASN A 352 6.23 -13.69 3.91
CA ASN A 352 7.14 -13.29 2.85
C ASN A 352 8.30 -12.44 3.42
N VAL A 353 9.23 -13.11 4.11
CA VAL A 353 10.46 -12.51 4.62
C VAL A 353 11.50 -12.52 3.51
N VAL A 354 11.80 -11.35 2.95
CA VAL A 354 12.70 -11.21 1.80
C VAL A 354 14.17 -11.04 2.21
N ALA A 355 14.41 -10.64 3.44
CA ALA A 355 15.73 -10.59 4.04
C ALA A 355 15.63 -10.75 5.55
N GLU A 356 16.56 -11.49 6.12
CA GLU A 356 16.75 -11.66 7.55
C GLU A 356 18.21 -11.36 7.90
N TYR A 357 18.41 -10.38 8.78
CA TYR A 357 19.71 -10.01 9.32
C TYR A 357 19.57 -9.76 10.81
N SER A 358 19.84 -10.82 11.58
CA SER A 358 19.65 -10.81 13.02
C SER A 358 20.68 -9.96 13.76
N TYR A 359 20.43 -9.69 15.04
CA TYR A 359 21.39 -9.00 15.89
C TYR A 359 22.70 -9.80 16.01
N GLU A 360 22.63 -11.12 16.17
CA GLU A 360 23.80 -12.00 16.29
C GLU A 360 24.66 -11.95 15.03
N GLN A 361 24.04 -11.96 13.84
CA GLN A 361 24.77 -11.79 12.58
C GLN A 361 25.43 -10.41 12.51
N SER A 362 24.74 -9.37 12.97
CA SER A 362 25.27 -8.01 12.96
C SER A 362 26.48 -7.83 13.89
N VAL A 363 26.53 -8.58 14.99
CA VAL A 363 27.69 -8.63 15.90
C VAL A 363 28.83 -9.42 15.25
N ALA A 364 28.55 -10.56 14.62
CA ALA A 364 29.54 -11.36 13.91
C ALA A 364 30.20 -10.58 12.77
N ASP A 365 29.44 -9.75 12.07
CA ASP A 365 29.94 -8.89 10.98
C ASP A 365 30.56 -7.58 11.47
N GLY A 366 30.64 -7.35 12.79
CA GLY A 366 31.21 -6.14 13.39
C GLY A 366 30.40 -4.86 13.17
N VAL A 367 29.10 -4.98 12.78
CA VAL A 367 28.18 -3.85 12.63
C VAL A 367 27.67 -3.38 13.99
N ASN A 368 27.39 -4.32 14.89
CA ASN A 368 27.01 -4.09 16.28
C ASN A 368 28.06 -4.70 17.23
N VAL A 369 28.01 -4.28 18.49
CA VAL A 369 28.83 -4.85 19.57
C VAL A 369 27.98 -5.82 20.39
N GLY A 370 28.60 -6.89 20.86
CA GLY A 370 27.96 -7.81 21.80
C GLY A 370 27.61 -7.11 23.13
N TYR A 371 26.63 -7.61 23.84
CA TYR A 371 26.27 -7.14 25.19
C TYR A 371 26.07 -8.33 26.13
N ASP A 372 26.37 -8.10 27.38
CA ASP A 372 26.08 -9.03 28.46
C ASP A 372 24.85 -8.51 29.24
N VAL A 373 23.92 -9.41 29.56
CA VAL A 373 22.78 -9.08 30.40
C VAL A 373 23.05 -9.40 31.84
N TYR A 374 23.16 -8.37 32.66
CA TYR A 374 23.28 -8.51 34.11
C TYR A 374 21.89 -8.32 34.77
N VAL A 375 21.48 -9.31 35.53
CA VAL A 375 20.30 -9.20 36.39
C VAL A 375 20.72 -8.62 37.72
N ILE A 376 20.20 -7.43 38.01
CA ILE A 376 20.43 -6.84 39.35
C ILE A 376 19.37 -7.42 40.30
N GLU A 377 19.77 -8.33 41.15
CA GLU A 377 18.93 -8.85 42.22
C GLU A 377 19.11 -8.01 43.47
N THR A 378 18.03 -7.39 43.94
CA THR A 378 17.99 -6.78 45.29
C THR A 378 17.52 -7.81 46.32
N GLU A 379 17.82 -7.59 47.59
CA GLU A 379 17.26 -8.45 48.66
C GLU A 379 15.71 -8.55 48.61
N ILE A 380 15.05 -7.46 48.18
CA ILE A 380 13.61 -7.38 48.02
C ILE A 380 13.14 -8.25 46.85
N THR A 381 13.81 -8.23 45.70
CA THR A 381 13.45 -9.05 44.55
C THR A 381 13.72 -10.54 44.79
N ARG A 382 14.73 -10.87 45.62
CA ARG A 382 15.13 -12.25 45.94
C ARG A 382 14.32 -12.88 47.08
N LYS A 383 13.96 -12.09 48.09
CA LYS A 383 13.28 -12.59 49.32
C LYS A 383 11.83 -12.18 49.42
N GLY A 384 11.36 -11.28 48.53
CA GLY A 384 10.09 -10.58 48.70
C GLY A 384 10.16 -9.51 49.82
N ALA A 385 9.18 -8.62 49.86
CA ALA A 385 9.00 -7.67 50.96
C ALA A 385 7.56 -7.73 51.44
N GLU A 386 7.35 -7.84 52.74
CA GLU A 386 6.06 -7.65 53.35
C GLU A 386 5.78 -6.16 53.53
N VAL A 387 4.78 -5.63 52.85
CA VAL A 387 4.28 -4.27 53.07
C VAL A 387 3.14 -4.36 54.08
N LYS A 388 3.33 -3.82 55.26
CA LYS A 388 2.27 -3.76 56.29
C LYS A 388 1.07 -2.97 55.76
N ALA A 389 -0.13 -3.47 56.01
CA ALA A 389 -1.34 -2.73 55.63
C ALA A 389 -1.29 -1.28 56.18
N ARG A 390 -1.53 -0.29 55.30
CA ARG A 390 -1.42 1.16 55.53
C ARG A 390 -0.01 1.75 55.56
N ALA A 391 1.01 1.07 55.10
CA ALA A 391 2.33 1.72 54.86
C ALA A 391 2.27 2.54 53.59
N TRP A 392 2.79 3.76 53.63
CA TRP A 392 3.05 4.58 52.45
C TRP A 392 4.29 4.04 51.72
N VAL A 393 4.18 3.84 50.43
CA VAL A 393 5.31 3.47 49.56
C VAL A 393 5.49 4.62 48.61
N ASP A 394 6.60 5.35 48.74
CA ASP A 394 7.01 6.34 47.71
C ASP A 394 7.36 5.60 46.40
N ARG A 395 6.83 6.11 45.31
CA ARG A 395 7.05 5.56 43.98
C ARG A 395 8.26 6.23 43.33
#